data_d4362cd0c52a644c1c805c4de1d5b8a1
#
_entry.id   d4362cd0c52a644c1c805c4de1d5b8a1
#
_cell.length_a   1.000
_cell.length_b   1.000
_cell.length_c   1.000
_cell.angle_alpha   90.00
_cell.angle_beta   90.00
_cell.angle_gamma   90.00
#
_symmetry.space_group_name_H-M   'P 1'
#
loop_
_entity.id
_entity.type
_entity.pdbx_description
1 polymer ?
#
loop_
_entity_poly.entity_id
_entity_poly.type
_entity_poly.pdbx_seq_one_letter_code
_entity_poly.pdbx_strand_id
1 'polypeptide(L)'
;MKKTVKKILLYGFGAFLFLVIVLAAHIYYYYRPAPDASTRVMARIDIKQQINQDEANKIAAWMFHQKGVDHVLVNPQTDIVIFTFSPLLANGNQIVKNFKTNFNLRAERFIPSDAQMKSGCPMAASSFTYKVYKLVTNII
;
A
#
# COMPACT_ATOMS: atom_id res chain seq x y z
N MET A 1 -43.97 -29.27 18.74
CA MET A 1 -43.36 -28.85 17.46
C MET A 1 -42.72 -27.43 17.47
N LYS A 2 -43.38 -26.35 17.96
CA LYS A 2 -42.82 -25.00 17.94
C LYS A 2 -41.47 -24.83 18.69
N LYS A 3 -41.23 -25.47 19.83
CA LYS A 3 -39.98 -25.38 20.61
C LYS A 3 -38.77 -26.02 19.91
N THR A 4 -38.98 -27.15 19.23
CA THR A 4 -37.92 -27.87 18.50
C THR A 4 -37.47 -27.10 17.26
N VAL A 5 -38.39 -26.51 16.51
CA VAL A 5 -38.10 -25.67 15.33
C VAL A 5 -37.28 -24.43 15.75
N LYS A 6 -37.63 -23.76 16.86
CA LYS A 6 -36.88 -22.62 17.39
C LYS A 6 -35.43 -23.01 17.74
N LYS A 7 -35.22 -24.21 18.34
CA LYS A 7 -33.86 -24.67 18.68
C LYS A 7 -33.03 -24.96 17.41
N ILE A 8 -33.63 -25.60 16.42
CA ILE A 8 -32.97 -25.90 15.12
C ILE A 8 -32.57 -24.59 14.43
N LEU A 9 -33.49 -23.62 14.41
CA LEU A 9 -33.24 -22.31 13.81
C LEU A 9 -32.14 -21.54 14.54
N LEU A 10 -32.12 -21.60 15.88
CA LEU A 10 -31.09 -20.97 16.69
C LEU A 10 -29.71 -21.59 16.47
N TYR A 11 -29.60 -22.92 16.43
CA TYR A 11 -28.35 -23.62 16.17
C TYR A 11 -27.89 -23.40 14.71
N GLY A 12 -28.79 -23.43 13.74
CA GLY A 12 -28.47 -23.13 12.34
C GLY A 12 -27.96 -21.71 12.16
N PHE A 13 -28.57 -20.72 12.80
CA PHE A 13 -28.12 -19.35 12.76
C PHE A 13 -26.75 -19.17 13.44
N GLY A 14 -26.54 -19.82 14.59
CA GLY A 14 -25.24 -19.81 15.29
C GLY A 14 -24.11 -20.41 14.46
N ALA A 15 -24.37 -21.56 13.79
CA ALA A 15 -23.42 -22.20 12.89
C ALA A 15 -23.08 -21.31 11.68
N PHE A 16 -24.10 -20.67 11.09
CA PHE A 16 -23.89 -19.73 9.98
C PHE A 16 -23.02 -18.54 10.39
N LEU A 17 -23.30 -17.93 11.54
CA LEU A 17 -22.57 -16.79 12.04
C LEU A 17 -21.11 -17.17 12.37
N PHE A 18 -20.88 -18.36 12.92
CA PHE A 18 -19.54 -18.89 13.14
C PHE A 18 -18.76 -19.05 11.83
N LEU A 19 -19.37 -19.61 10.77
CA LEU A 19 -18.74 -19.74 9.46
C LEU A 19 -18.38 -18.37 8.86
N VAL A 20 -19.25 -17.37 9.00
CA VAL A 20 -18.95 -16.01 8.53
C VAL A 20 -17.74 -15.41 9.25
N ILE A 21 -17.65 -15.60 10.58
CA ILE A 21 -16.49 -15.11 11.36
C ILE A 21 -15.20 -15.82 10.93
N VAL A 22 -15.24 -17.14 10.76
CA VAL A 22 -14.08 -17.93 10.29
C VAL A 22 -13.66 -17.46 8.90
N LEU A 23 -14.60 -17.25 7.99
CA LEU A 23 -14.33 -16.74 6.65
C LEU A 23 -13.71 -15.34 6.68
N ALA A 24 -14.26 -14.45 7.49
CA ALA A 24 -13.72 -13.09 7.65
C ALA A 24 -12.29 -13.09 8.21
N ALA A 25 -12.02 -13.92 9.22
CA ALA A 25 -10.69 -14.11 9.77
C ALA A 25 -9.72 -14.67 8.72
N HIS A 26 -10.16 -15.68 7.96
CA HIS A 26 -9.35 -16.29 6.90
C HIS A 26 -8.99 -15.26 5.81
N ILE A 27 -9.96 -14.48 5.35
CA ILE A 27 -9.74 -13.42 4.38
C ILE A 27 -8.76 -12.39 4.92
N TYR A 28 -8.92 -11.95 6.16
CA TYR A 28 -8.05 -10.97 6.79
C TYR A 28 -6.58 -11.45 6.85
N TYR A 29 -6.35 -12.70 7.27
CA TYR A 29 -4.99 -13.28 7.35
C TYR A 29 -4.40 -13.56 5.98
N TYR A 30 -5.19 -14.04 5.02
CA TYR A 30 -4.70 -14.43 3.70
C TYR A 30 -4.42 -13.23 2.79
N TYR A 31 -5.26 -12.20 2.82
CA TYR A 31 -5.11 -11.02 1.94
C TYR A 31 -4.25 -9.90 2.53
N ARG A 32 -3.84 -9.99 3.78
CA ARG A 32 -2.88 -9.07 4.41
C ARG A 32 -1.76 -9.85 5.08
N PRO A 33 -0.94 -10.59 4.31
CA PRO A 33 0.21 -11.26 4.90
C PRO A 33 1.13 -10.22 5.55
N ALA A 34 1.66 -10.55 6.71
CA ALA A 34 2.68 -9.72 7.34
C ALA A 34 3.88 -9.59 6.39
N PRO A 35 4.55 -8.42 6.35
CA PRO A 35 5.77 -8.26 5.58
C PRO A 35 6.79 -9.33 5.94
N ASP A 36 7.39 -9.96 4.96
CA ASP A 36 8.48 -10.93 5.10
C ASP A 36 9.82 -10.35 4.62
N ALA A 37 10.89 -11.14 4.71
CA ALA A 37 12.21 -10.73 4.29
C ALA A 37 12.30 -10.39 2.79
N SER A 38 11.41 -10.93 1.96
CA SER A 38 11.34 -10.68 0.52
C SER A 38 10.46 -9.47 0.18
N THR A 39 9.66 -8.98 1.12
CA THR A 39 8.75 -7.85 0.89
C THR A 39 9.53 -6.57 0.60
N ARG A 40 9.25 -5.98 -0.55
CA ARG A 40 9.78 -4.68 -0.97
C ARG A 40 8.65 -3.70 -1.20
N VAL A 41 8.79 -2.53 -0.62
CA VAL A 41 7.83 -1.43 -0.78
C VAL A 41 8.48 -0.35 -1.62
N MET A 42 7.77 0.12 -2.63
CA MET A 42 8.20 1.26 -3.45
C MET A 42 7.68 2.55 -2.84
N ALA A 43 8.52 3.57 -2.82
CA ALA A 43 8.14 4.92 -2.44
C ALA A 43 8.69 5.93 -3.45
N ARG A 44 7.98 7.04 -3.58
CA ARG A 44 8.35 8.17 -4.43
C ARG A 44 8.45 9.42 -3.59
N ILE A 45 9.47 10.22 -3.87
CA ILE A 45 9.66 11.58 -3.34
C ILE A 45 9.55 12.55 -4.51
N ASP A 46 8.71 13.55 -4.37
CA ASP A 46 8.62 14.67 -5.30
C ASP A 46 9.40 15.85 -4.70
N ILE A 47 10.48 16.24 -5.38
CA ILE A 47 11.28 17.41 -5.02
C ILE A 47 10.63 18.62 -5.63
N LYS A 48 10.37 19.64 -4.83
CA LYS A 48 9.65 20.87 -5.24
C LYS A 48 10.59 21.97 -5.77
N GLN A 49 11.75 21.57 -6.24
CA GLN A 49 12.77 22.47 -6.81
C GLN A 49 13.60 21.68 -7.83
N GLN A 50 14.11 22.38 -8.82
CA GLN A 50 14.94 21.75 -9.84
C GLN A 50 16.25 21.25 -9.24
N ILE A 51 16.65 20.05 -9.63
CA ILE A 51 17.93 19.44 -9.31
C ILE A 51 18.73 19.21 -10.58
N ASN A 52 20.04 19.38 -10.50
CA ASN A 52 20.93 19.07 -11.60
C ASN A 52 21.42 17.60 -11.53
N GLN A 53 22.16 17.15 -12.55
CA GLN A 53 22.65 15.78 -12.63
C GLN A 53 23.62 15.43 -11.48
N ASP A 54 24.47 16.39 -11.05
CA ASP A 54 25.41 16.15 -9.95
C ASP A 54 24.71 16.00 -8.61
N GLU A 55 23.66 16.81 -8.38
CA GLU A 55 22.78 16.67 -7.21
C GLU A 55 22.04 15.34 -7.23
N ALA A 56 21.50 14.94 -8.40
CA ALA A 56 20.84 13.65 -8.57
C ALA A 56 21.78 12.47 -8.24
N ASN A 57 23.04 12.54 -8.68
CA ASN A 57 24.04 11.52 -8.36
C ASN A 57 24.37 11.47 -6.86
N LYS A 58 24.50 12.63 -6.20
CA LYS A 58 24.70 12.72 -4.74
C LYS A 58 23.49 12.17 -3.97
N ILE A 59 22.29 12.49 -4.41
CA ILE A 59 21.04 11.97 -3.84
C ILE A 59 21.00 10.45 -3.97
N ALA A 60 21.26 9.91 -5.15
CA ALA A 60 21.28 8.49 -5.39
C ALA A 60 22.29 7.77 -4.49
N ALA A 61 23.51 8.27 -4.42
CA ALA A 61 24.56 7.72 -3.57
C ALA A 61 24.15 7.72 -2.08
N TRP A 62 23.61 8.82 -1.59
CA TRP A 62 23.17 8.92 -0.20
C TRP A 62 22.01 7.98 0.10
N MET A 63 21.04 7.88 -0.81
CA MET A 63 19.87 7.00 -0.65
C MET A 63 20.27 5.53 -0.59
N PHE A 64 21.25 5.08 -1.38
CA PHE A 64 21.77 3.71 -1.33
C PHE A 64 22.42 3.36 0.02
N HIS A 65 22.93 4.35 0.75
CA HIS A 65 23.50 4.15 2.08
C HIS A 65 22.44 4.09 3.20
N GLN A 66 21.18 4.32 2.88
CA GLN A 66 20.12 4.22 3.89
C GLN A 66 19.79 2.74 4.18
N LYS A 67 19.70 2.42 5.47
CA LYS A 67 19.38 1.05 5.90
C LYS A 67 18.07 0.57 5.29
N GLY A 68 18.11 -0.59 4.65
CA GLY A 68 16.94 -1.25 4.09
C GLY A 68 16.50 -0.72 2.72
N VAL A 69 17.20 0.23 2.12
CA VAL A 69 17.00 0.67 0.74
C VAL A 69 17.76 -0.25 -0.21
N ASP A 70 17.08 -0.73 -1.27
CA ASP A 70 17.66 -1.65 -2.23
C ASP A 70 17.93 -1.00 -3.59
N HIS A 71 16.96 -0.29 -4.15
CA HIS A 71 17.05 0.33 -5.47
C HIS A 71 16.66 1.79 -5.38
N VAL A 72 17.36 2.62 -6.13
CA VAL A 72 17.13 4.06 -6.19
C VAL A 72 17.21 4.53 -7.63
N LEU A 73 16.23 5.29 -8.06
CA LEU A 73 16.19 5.99 -9.34
C LEU A 73 15.94 7.48 -9.08
N VAL A 74 16.85 8.33 -9.51
CA VAL A 74 16.69 9.78 -9.45
C VAL A 74 16.59 10.34 -10.86
N ASN A 75 15.52 11.06 -11.14
CA ASN A 75 15.33 11.70 -12.44
C ASN A 75 15.41 13.24 -12.27
N PRO A 76 16.50 13.90 -12.71
CA PRO A 76 16.67 15.33 -12.60
C PRO A 76 15.77 16.15 -13.55
N GLN A 77 15.19 15.51 -14.57
CA GLN A 77 14.27 16.20 -15.49
C GLN A 77 12.88 16.40 -14.91
N THR A 78 12.48 15.51 -14.02
CA THR A 78 11.15 15.50 -13.40
C THR A 78 11.21 15.78 -11.89
N ASP A 79 12.42 15.97 -11.34
CA ASP A 79 12.67 16.20 -9.91
C ASP A 79 12.05 15.12 -9.01
N ILE A 80 12.09 13.86 -9.49
CA ILE A 80 11.50 12.70 -8.82
C ILE A 80 12.58 11.72 -8.38
N VAL A 81 12.44 11.24 -7.14
CA VAL A 81 13.21 10.11 -6.60
C VAL A 81 12.27 8.95 -6.34
N ILE A 82 12.58 7.79 -6.94
CA ILE A 82 11.86 6.54 -6.68
C ILE A 82 12.85 5.60 -5.98
N PHE A 83 12.41 4.96 -4.93
CA PHE A 83 13.23 3.97 -4.23
C PHE A 83 12.41 2.81 -3.71
N THR A 84 13.05 1.66 -3.56
CA THR A 84 12.47 0.49 -2.90
C THR A 84 13.17 0.24 -1.56
N PHE A 85 12.41 -0.21 -0.58
CA PHE A 85 12.96 -0.51 0.74
C PHE A 85 12.24 -1.68 1.40
N SER A 86 12.93 -2.35 2.32
CA SER A 86 12.32 -3.39 3.16
C SER A 86 11.57 -2.74 4.34
N PRO A 87 10.26 -2.97 4.48
CA PRO A 87 9.46 -2.41 5.57
C PRO A 87 9.83 -2.99 6.95
N LEU A 88 10.53 -4.13 6.98
CA LEU A 88 11.07 -4.72 8.21
C LEU A 88 12.30 -3.99 8.75
N LEU A 89 13.07 -3.33 7.87
CA LEU A 89 14.34 -2.69 8.21
C LEU A 89 14.25 -1.17 8.30
N ALA A 90 13.29 -0.58 7.58
CA ALA A 90 13.17 0.87 7.46
C ALA A 90 11.71 1.34 7.33
N ASN A 91 11.49 2.58 7.69
CA ASN A 91 10.21 3.27 7.50
C ASN A 91 10.37 4.33 6.42
N GLY A 92 9.54 4.24 5.36
CA GLY A 92 9.60 5.18 4.23
C GLY A 92 9.42 6.65 4.63
N ASN A 93 8.59 6.95 5.64
CA ASN A 93 8.42 8.32 6.12
C ASN A 93 9.70 8.84 6.81
N GLN A 94 10.40 7.96 7.56
CA GLN A 94 11.64 8.31 8.21
C GLN A 94 12.75 8.58 7.18
N ILE A 95 12.83 7.76 6.13
CA ILE A 95 13.79 7.97 5.03
C ILE A 95 13.53 9.35 4.38
N VAL A 96 12.27 9.68 4.08
CA VAL A 96 11.91 10.99 3.50
C VAL A 96 12.24 12.14 4.45
N LYS A 97 12.00 11.99 5.75
CA LYS A 97 12.36 12.99 6.75
C LYS A 97 13.88 13.23 6.79
N ASN A 98 14.66 12.16 6.84
CA ASN A 98 16.13 12.21 6.83
C ASN A 98 16.65 12.83 5.53
N PHE A 99 16.05 12.49 4.39
CA PHE A 99 16.34 13.09 3.10
C PHE A 99 16.19 14.62 3.11
N LYS A 100 15.04 15.10 3.58
CA LYS A 100 14.77 16.55 3.69
C LYS A 100 15.78 17.25 4.58
N THR A 101 16.12 16.66 5.70
CA THR A 101 17.08 17.25 6.64
C THR A 101 18.51 17.28 6.06
N ASN A 102 18.92 16.19 5.39
CA ASN A 102 20.29 16.06 4.89
C ASN A 102 20.59 17.00 3.70
N PHE A 103 19.64 17.12 2.77
CA PHE A 103 19.82 17.92 1.56
C PHE A 103 19.21 19.32 1.68
N ASN A 104 18.49 19.63 2.75
CA ASN A 104 17.76 20.88 2.94
C ASN A 104 16.85 21.21 1.75
N LEU A 105 16.27 20.17 1.11
CA LEU A 105 15.40 20.29 -0.05
C LEU A 105 13.92 20.31 0.37
N ARG A 106 13.13 21.09 -0.35
CA ARG A 106 11.68 21.03 -0.28
C ARG A 106 11.22 19.78 -1.02
N ALA A 107 10.87 18.74 -0.29
CA ALA A 107 10.47 17.44 -0.85
C ALA A 107 9.30 16.87 -0.08
N GLU A 108 8.45 16.09 -0.77
CA GLU A 108 7.28 15.46 -0.18
C GLU A 108 7.21 14.00 -0.63
N ARG A 109 6.74 13.13 0.27
CA ARG A 109 6.43 11.76 -0.12
C ARG A 109 5.16 11.78 -0.95
N PHE A 110 5.22 11.21 -2.15
CA PHE A 110 4.02 11.00 -2.96
C PHE A 110 3.12 9.95 -2.30
N ILE A 111 1.88 10.32 -2.03
CA ILE A 111 0.82 9.43 -1.59
C ILE A 111 -0.31 9.56 -2.61
N PRO A 112 -0.66 8.47 -3.32
CA PRO A 112 -1.76 8.52 -4.29
C PRO A 112 -3.05 8.97 -3.62
N SER A 113 -3.77 9.87 -4.26
CA SER A 113 -5.11 10.26 -3.81
C SER A 113 -6.11 9.13 -4.05
N ASP A 114 -7.23 9.13 -3.32
CA ASP A 114 -8.32 8.15 -3.52
C ASP A 114 -8.83 8.12 -4.96
N ALA A 115 -8.85 9.25 -5.64
CA ALA A 115 -9.23 9.35 -7.04
C ALA A 115 -8.22 8.62 -7.95
N GLN A 116 -6.92 8.78 -7.70
CA GLN A 116 -5.86 8.08 -8.44
C GLN A 116 -5.87 6.58 -8.15
N MET A 117 -6.14 6.17 -6.92
CA MET A 117 -6.28 4.75 -6.59
C MET A 117 -7.53 4.12 -7.23
N LYS A 118 -8.62 4.88 -7.34
CA LYS A 118 -9.86 4.44 -8.01
C LYS A 118 -9.76 4.44 -9.54
N SER A 119 -8.91 5.26 -10.12
CA SER A 119 -8.65 5.31 -11.56
C SER A 119 -7.74 4.19 -12.06
N GLY A 120 -7.43 3.23 -11.21
CA GLY A 120 -6.56 2.08 -11.45
C GLY A 120 -6.61 1.52 -12.87
N CYS A 121 -5.71 0.64 -13.21
CA CYS A 121 -5.51 0.11 -14.56
C CYS A 121 -6.84 -0.13 -15.31
N PRO A 122 -7.05 0.40 -16.53
CA PRO A 122 -8.31 0.26 -17.29
C PRO A 122 -8.81 -1.18 -17.43
N MET A 123 -7.89 -2.15 -17.41
CA MET A 123 -8.22 -3.57 -17.42
C MET A 123 -8.95 -4.05 -16.16
N ALA A 124 -8.64 -3.47 -15.00
CA ALA A 124 -9.34 -3.80 -13.74
C ALA A 124 -10.78 -3.27 -13.74
N ALA A 125 -11.03 -2.12 -14.35
CA ALA A 125 -12.36 -1.49 -14.42
C ALA A 125 -13.35 -2.27 -15.31
N SER A 126 -12.87 -3.05 -16.27
CA SER A 126 -13.70 -3.89 -17.16
C SER A 126 -13.99 -5.29 -16.58
N SER A 127 -13.30 -5.68 -15.52
CA SER A 127 -13.42 -7.04 -14.95
C SER A 127 -14.79 -7.25 -14.28
N PHE A 128 -15.29 -8.48 -14.37
CA PHE A 128 -16.54 -8.89 -13.71
C PHE A 128 -16.47 -8.66 -12.19
N THR A 129 -15.35 -8.96 -11.57
CA THR A 129 -15.08 -8.73 -10.14
C THR A 129 -15.21 -7.26 -9.75
N TYR A 130 -14.74 -6.33 -10.59
CA TYR A 130 -14.89 -4.90 -10.33
C TYR A 130 -16.37 -4.44 -10.41
N LYS A 131 -17.14 -5.00 -11.34
CA LYS A 131 -18.58 -4.70 -11.46
C LYS A 131 -19.34 -5.18 -10.23
N VAL A 132 -19.05 -6.38 -9.74
CA VAL A 132 -19.65 -6.92 -8.51
C VAL A 132 -19.23 -6.10 -7.29
N TYR A 133 -17.97 -5.74 -7.16
CA TYR A 133 -17.47 -4.87 -6.09
C TYR A 133 -18.21 -3.51 -6.07
N LYS A 134 -18.34 -2.86 -7.23
CA LYS A 134 -19.05 -1.59 -7.37
C LYS A 134 -20.54 -1.71 -7.02
N LEU A 135 -21.16 -2.83 -7.32
CA LEU A 135 -22.57 -3.08 -7.00
C LEU A 135 -22.77 -3.23 -5.48
N VAL A 136 -21.87 -3.95 -4.82
CA VAL A 136 -21.91 -4.13 -3.35
C VAL A 136 -21.63 -2.83 -2.61
N THR A 137 -20.65 -2.03 -3.05
CA THR A 137 -20.33 -0.73 -2.41
C THR A 137 -21.38 0.36 -2.62
N ASN A 138 -22.26 0.21 -3.61
CA ASN A 138 -23.39 1.14 -3.79
C ASN A 138 -24.64 0.76 -2.96
N ILE A 139 -24.65 -0.43 -2.35
CA ILE A 139 -25.78 -0.93 -1.54
C ILE A 139 -25.53 -0.71 -0.03
N ILE A 140 -24.28 -0.52 0.35
CA ILE A 140 -23.85 -0.24 1.72
C ILE A 140 -23.56 1.26 1.88
#